data_2d8fa7477540038d873b50ec07aac2d9
#
_entry.id   2d8fa7477540038d873b50ec07aac2d9
#
_cell.length_a   1.000
_cell.length_b   1.000
_cell.length_c   1.000
_cell.angle_alpha   90.00
_cell.angle_beta   90.00
_cell.angle_gamma   90.00
#
_symmetry.space_group_name_H-M   'P 1'
#
loop_
_entity.id
_entity.type
_entity.pdbx_description
1 polymer ?
#
loop_
_entity_poly.entity_id
_entity_poly.type
_entity_poly.pdbx_seq_one_letter_code
_entity_poly.pdbx_strand_id
1 'polypeptide(L)'
;SLHDALPIFDYAYYLKGLITFNDNMGFLGKLTGQDLSERDPRAARDAFEAFKTLTTRYPESKYTPDALDRMRYIVNSLADSDVNTARYYFRRGAYLAAVNRAQRAITDYDRAPATEEALYILYKSYEALNMKDLSNDALRVLKLNFPNSNILVTGKRADADENKPSWWQIWRK
;
A
#
# COMPACT_ATOMS: atom_id res chain seq x y z
N SER A 1 7.26 -38.86 -10.77
CA SER A 1 8.49 -38.08 -10.86
C SER A 1 8.37 -36.81 -10.03
N LEU A 2 9.50 -36.28 -9.52
CA LEU A 2 9.51 -35.00 -8.79
C LEU A 2 8.91 -33.84 -9.64
N HIS A 3 8.96 -33.94 -10.95
CA HIS A 3 8.37 -32.99 -11.89
C HIS A 3 6.83 -32.99 -11.88
N ASP A 4 6.20 -34.09 -11.50
CA ASP A 4 4.73 -34.18 -11.44
C ASP A 4 4.16 -33.65 -10.11
N ALA A 5 5.01 -33.51 -9.09
CA ALA A 5 4.62 -32.94 -7.80
C ALA A 5 4.71 -31.39 -7.75
N LEU A 6 5.44 -30.76 -8.68
CA LEU A 6 5.59 -29.30 -8.76
C LEU A 6 4.25 -28.55 -8.90
N PRO A 7 3.26 -29.04 -9.73
CA PRO A 7 1.96 -28.38 -9.87
C PRO A 7 1.08 -28.38 -8.61
N ILE A 8 1.40 -29.23 -7.60
CA ILE A 8 0.60 -29.32 -6.37
C ILE A 8 1.09 -28.27 -5.35
N PHE A 9 2.39 -28.04 -5.27
CA PHE A 9 2.97 -27.11 -4.30
C PHE A 9 2.73 -25.65 -4.68
N ASP A 10 2.80 -25.30 -5.96
CA ASP A 10 2.51 -23.95 -6.41
C ASP A 10 1.05 -23.57 -6.13
N TYR A 11 0.11 -24.51 -6.39
CA TYR A 11 -1.30 -24.34 -6.06
C TYR A 11 -1.54 -24.22 -4.56
N ALA A 12 -0.84 -25.00 -3.73
CA ALA A 12 -0.95 -24.94 -2.28
C ALA A 12 -0.54 -23.56 -1.72
N TYR A 13 0.57 -22.98 -2.21
CA TYR A 13 0.99 -21.63 -1.84
C TYR A 13 0.01 -20.56 -2.34
N TYR A 14 -0.51 -20.74 -3.55
CA TYR A 14 -1.53 -19.85 -4.10
C TYR A 14 -2.81 -19.87 -3.26
N LEU A 15 -3.33 -21.06 -2.92
CA LEU A 15 -4.50 -21.19 -2.05
C LEU A 15 -4.26 -20.60 -0.66
N LYS A 16 -3.10 -20.84 -0.05
CA LYS A 16 -2.75 -20.22 1.23
C LYS A 16 -2.83 -18.70 1.14
N GLY A 17 -2.24 -18.13 0.09
CA GLY A 17 -2.33 -16.69 -0.16
C GLY A 17 -3.77 -16.22 -0.33
N LEU A 18 -4.60 -16.93 -1.11
CA LEU A 18 -6.00 -16.59 -1.35
C LEU A 18 -6.85 -16.64 -0.08
N ILE A 19 -6.72 -17.69 0.73
CA ILE A 19 -7.47 -17.84 1.99
C ILE A 19 -7.16 -16.66 2.89
N THR A 20 -5.87 -16.40 3.16
CA THR A 20 -5.43 -15.30 4.02
C THR A 20 -5.83 -13.93 3.45
N PHE A 21 -5.76 -13.76 2.12
CA PHE A 21 -6.17 -12.55 1.42
C PHE A 21 -7.69 -12.34 1.50
N ASN A 22 -8.49 -13.39 1.28
CA ASN A 22 -9.95 -13.34 1.29
C ASN A 22 -10.53 -13.20 2.70
N ASP A 23 -9.91 -13.80 3.72
CA ASP A 23 -10.28 -13.62 5.12
C ASP A 23 -10.15 -12.15 5.53
N ASN A 24 -9.13 -11.47 5.00
CA ASN A 24 -8.95 -10.03 5.16
C ASN A 24 -9.94 -9.19 4.36
N MET A 25 -10.22 -9.62 3.12
CA MET A 25 -11.20 -8.96 2.26
C MET A 25 -12.63 -9.22 2.70
N GLY A 26 -12.85 -10.16 3.60
CA GLY A 26 -14.07 -10.69 4.22
C GLY A 26 -15.39 -10.43 3.49
N PHE A 27 -16.20 -11.44 3.37
CA PHE A 27 -17.58 -11.34 2.86
C PHE A 27 -18.38 -10.18 3.48
N LEU A 28 -18.10 -9.82 4.74
CA LEU A 28 -18.68 -8.70 5.47
C LEU A 28 -18.08 -7.33 5.11
N GLY A 29 -16.84 -7.24 4.62
CA GLY A 29 -16.25 -5.98 4.19
C GLY A 29 -16.91 -5.41 2.93
N LYS A 30 -17.46 -6.29 2.10
CA LYS A 30 -18.27 -5.91 0.93
C LYS A 30 -19.62 -5.26 1.33
N LEU A 31 -20.16 -5.64 2.49
CA LEU A 31 -21.42 -5.08 3.01
C LEU A 31 -21.22 -3.77 3.81
N THR A 32 -20.02 -3.56 4.38
CA THR A 32 -19.76 -2.41 5.26
C THR A 32 -18.98 -1.26 4.57
N GLY A 33 -18.55 -1.44 3.32
CA GLY A 33 -17.77 -0.43 2.59
C GLY A 33 -16.40 -0.10 3.19
N GLN A 34 -15.91 -0.95 4.12
CA GLN A 34 -14.60 -0.73 4.76
C GLN A 34 -13.45 -1.04 3.81
N ASP A 35 -12.50 -0.12 3.75
CA ASP A 35 -11.26 -0.26 2.97
C ASP A 35 -10.26 -1.19 3.70
N LEU A 36 -9.44 -1.90 2.94
CA LEU A 36 -8.38 -2.76 3.47
C LEU A 36 -7.37 -1.98 4.32
N SER A 37 -7.21 -0.68 4.05
CA SER A 37 -6.32 0.20 4.79
C SER A 37 -6.72 0.38 6.26
N GLU A 38 -7.96 0.03 6.64
CA GLU A 38 -8.48 0.11 8.00
C GLU A 38 -8.41 -1.21 8.78
N ARG A 39 -7.95 -2.31 8.13
CA ARG A 39 -7.95 -3.67 8.69
C ARG A 39 -6.60 -4.10 9.26
N ASP A 40 -6.58 -5.30 9.87
CA ASP A 40 -5.38 -5.87 10.47
C ASP A 40 -4.25 -6.05 9.44
N PRO A 41 -3.14 -5.30 9.57
CA PRO A 41 -2.02 -5.39 8.64
C PRO A 41 -1.32 -6.75 8.66
N ARG A 42 -1.54 -7.59 9.69
CA ARG A 42 -0.87 -8.89 9.83
C ARG A 42 -1.32 -9.86 8.78
N ALA A 43 -2.62 -10.03 8.62
CA ALA A 43 -3.13 -10.98 7.64
C ALA A 43 -2.83 -10.54 6.19
N ALA A 44 -2.76 -9.23 5.93
CA ALA A 44 -2.27 -8.71 4.64
C ALA A 44 -0.81 -9.11 4.39
N ARG A 45 0.05 -9.00 5.41
CA ARG A 45 1.46 -9.44 5.32
C ARG A 45 1.59 -10.95 5.15
N ASP A 46 0.79 -11.74 5.86
CA ASP A 46 0.80 -13.21 5.74
C ASP A 46 0.38 -13.65 4.33
N ALA A 47 -0.62 -13.00 3.74
CA ALA A 47 -1.00 -13.22 2.34
C ALA A 47 0.15 -12.85 1.39
N PHE A 48 0.78 -11.71 1.60
CA PHE A 48 1.94 -11.26 0.83
C PHE A 48 3.09 -12.29 0.86
N GLU A 49 3.46 -12.80 2.02
CA GLU A 49 4.53 -13.79 2.16
C GLU A 49 4.20 -15.13 1.49
N ALA A 50 2.92 -15.55 1.51
CA ALA A 50 2.48 -16.74 0.80
C ALA A 50 2.63 -16.56 -0.73
N PHE A 51 2.16 -15.44 -1.28
CA PHE A 51 2.30 -15.12 -2.70
C PHE A 51 3.77 -14.91 -3.11
N LYS A 52 4.57 -14.26 -2.27
CA LYS A 52 6.01 -14.10 -2.49
C LYS A 52 6.74 -15.45 -2.56
N THR A 53 6.37 -16.39 -1.69
CA THR A 53 6.93 -17.74 -1.74
C THR A 53 6.58 -18.44 -3.05
N LEU A 54 5.33 -18.31 -3.50
CA LEU A 54 4.90 -18.84 -4.80
C LEU A 54 5.73 -18.23 -5.94
N THR A 55 5.76 -16.92 -6.06
CA THR A 55 6.40 -16.23 -7.19
C THR A 55 7.92 -16.44 -7.24
N THR A 56 8.56 -16.65 -6.06
CA THR A 56 10.00 -16.90 -5.97
C THR A 56 10.35 -18.36 -6.29
N ARG A 57 9.57 -19.31 -5.78
CA ARG A 57 9.88 -20.74 -5.95
C ARG A 57 9.35 -21.33 -7.26
N TYR A 58 8.26 -20.76 -7.77
CA TYR A 58 7.55 -21.25 -8.95
C TYR A 58 7.25 -20.09 -9.92
N PRO A 59 8.28 -19.43 -10.47
CA PRO A 59 8.10 -18.25 -11.33
C PRO A 59 7.28 -18.55 -12.60
N GLU A 60 7.35 -19.79 -13.10
CA GLU A 60 6.63 -20.24 -14.30
C GLU A 60 5.22 -20.80 -14.00
N SER A 61 4.79 -20.74 -12.75
CA SER A 61 3.44 -21.18 -12.39
C SER A 61 2.37 -20.29 -13.04
N LYS A 62 1.30 -20.93 -13.52
CA LYS A 62 0.12 -20.22 -14.07
C LYS A 62 -0.54 -19.26 -13.07
N TYR A 63 -0.26 -19.42 -11.77
CA TYR A 63 -0.79 -18.58 -10.70
C TYR A 63 0.11 -17.37 -10.39
N THR A 64 1.34 -17.35 -10.88
CA THR A 64 2.32 -16.28 -10.60
C THR A 64 1.86 -14.91 -11.05
N PRO A 65 1.26 -14.70 -12.24
CA PRO A 65 0.79 -13.39 -12.65
C PRO A 65 -0.27 -12.81 -11.70
N ASP A 66 -1.28 -13.60 -11.32
CA ASP A 66 -2.32 -13.19 -10.37
C ASP A 66 -1.74 -12.90 -8.97
N ALA A 67 -0.80 -13.74 -8.51
CA ALA A 67 -0.14 -13.55 -7.23
C ALA A 67 0.64 -12.22 -7.18
N LEU A 68 1.36 -11.86 -8.26
CA LEU A 68 2.08 -10.59 -8.36
C LEU A 68 1.14 -9.38 -8.29
N ASP A 69 0.00 -9.47 -8.94
CA ASP A 69 -0.99 -8.39 -8.90
C ASP A 69 -1.59 -8.24 -7.50
N ARG A 70 -1.89 -9.34 -6.80
CA ARG A 70 -2.35 -9.31 -5.41
C ARG A 70 -1.29 -8.78 -4.46
N MET A 71 -0.03 -9.13 -4.66
CA MET A 71 1.08 -8.58 -3.87
C MET A 71 1.17 -7.05 -4.02
N ARG A 72 1.03 -6.55 -5.26
CA ARG A 72 1.00 -5.09 -5.52
C ARG A 72 -0.17 -4.41 -4.81
N TYR A 73 -1.34 -5.06 -4.82
CA TYR A 73 -2.51 -4.58 -4.09
C TYR A 73 -2.26 -4.49 -2.58
N ILE A 74 -1.71 -5.54 -1.99
CA ILE A 74 -1.41 -5.57 -0.56
C ILE A 74 -0.45 -4.45 -0.19
N VAL A 75 0.64 -4.28 -0.96
CA VAL A 75 1.63 -3.20 -0.73
C VAL A 75 0.98 -1.83 -0.77
N ASN A 76 0.17 -1.56 -1.79
CA ASN A 76 -0.54 -0.28 -1.91
C ASN A 76 -1.50 -0.04 -0.74
N SER A 77 -2.26 -1.06 -0.34
CA SER A 77 -3.20 -0.94 0.80
C SER A 77 -2.49 -0.70 2.13
N LEU A 78 -1.34 -1.34 2.36
CA LEU A 78 -0.52 -1.12 3.56
C LEU A 78 0.08 0.31 3.57
N ALA A 79 0.55 0.79 2.43
CA ALA A 79 1.03 2.15 2.29
C ALA A 79 -0.07 3.18 2.56
N ASP A 80 -1.26 2.98 1.98
CA ASP A 80 -2.43 3.83 2.22
C ASP A 80 -2.83 3.85 3.71
N SER A 81 -2.76 2.72 4.40
CA SER A 81 -3.05 2.62 5.85
C SER A 81 -2.10 3.51 6.67
N ASP A 82 -0.79 3.44 6.40
CA ASP A 82 0.19 4.27 7.09
C ASP A 82 0.00 5.77 6.77
N VAL A 83 -0.30 6.11 5.51
CA VAL A 83 -0.56 7.50 5.09
C VAL A 83 -1.86 8.03 5.69
N ASN A 84 -2.93 7.24 5.75
CA ASN A 84 -4.18 7.61 6.42
C ASN A 84 -3.95 7.90 7.91
N THR A 85 -3.13 7.09 8.57
CA THR A 85 -2.73 7.31 9.97
C THR A 85 -1.88 8.59 10.11
N ALA A 86 -0.93 8.82 9.19
CA ALA A 86 -0.12 10.04 9.17
C ALA A 86 -1.00 11.28 8.99
N ARG A 87 -1.95 11.23 8.05
CA ARG A 87 -2.91 12.31 7.79
C ARG A 87 -3.78 12.61 9.01
N TYR A 88 -4.23 11.58 9.72
CA TYR A 88 -4.98 11.73 10.96
C TYR A 88 -4.18 12.50 12.01
N TYR A 89 -2.93 12.10 12.27
CA TYR A 89 -2.05 12.80 13.21
C TYR A 89 -1.74 14.24 12.77
N PHE A 90 -1.49 14.43 11.47
CA PHE A 90 -1.25 15.77 10.92
C PHE A 90 -2.42 16.71 11.16
N ARG A 91 -3.66 16.26 10.89
CA ARG A 91 -4.87 17.07 11.16
C ARG A 91 -5.09 17.39 12.63
N ARG A 92 -4.57 16.56 13.52
CA ARG A 92 -4.63 16.75 14.97
C ARG A 92 -3.49 17.63 15.51
N GLY A 93 -2.59 18.10 14.67
CA GLY A 93 -1.41 18.86 15.10
C GLY A 93 -0.31 18.01 15.75
N ALA A 94 -0.44 16.68 15.75
CA ALA A 94 0.57 15.76 16.27
C ALA A 94 1.65 15.50 15.20
N TYR A 95 2.36 16.58 14.82
CA TYR A 95 3.26 16.58 13.66
C TYR A 95 4.39 15.55 13.75
N LEU A 96 4.96 15.31 14.93
CA LEU A 96 6.02 14.31 15.08
C LEU A 96 5.48 12.87 14.83
N ALA A 97 4.26 12.58 15.30
CA ALA A 97 3.62 11.31 15.02
C ALA A 97 3.27 11.15 13.54
N ALA A 98 2.85 12.24 12.89
CA ALA A 98 2.62 12.28 11.45
C ALA A 98 3.91 12.00 10.66
N VAL A 99 5.03 12.63 11.05
CA VAL A 99 6.36 12.38 10.47
C VAL A 99 6.73 10.89 10.56
N ASN A 100 6.63 10.29 11.74
CA ASN A 100 7.01 8.89 11.94
C ASN A 100 6.20 7.93 11.06
N ARG A 101 4.90 8.18 10.89
CA ARG A 101 4.04 7.36 10.04
C ARG A 101 4.30 7.56 8.55
N ALA A 102 4.49 8.81 8.13
CA ALA A 102 4.80 9.14 6.74
C ALA A 102 6.18 8.59 6.33
N GLN A 103 7.19 8.70 7.20
CA GLN A 103 8.51 8.10 6.96
C GLN A 103 8.43 6.59 6.79
N ARG A 104 7.65 5.91 7.64
CA ARG A 104 7.46 4.47 7.53
C ARG A 104 6.82 4.10 6.19
N ALA A 105 5.79 4.80 5.75
CA ALA A 105 5.17 4.57 4.45
C ALA A 105 6.17 4.67 3.29
N ILE A 106 7.07 5.66 3.34
CA ILE A 106 8.10 5.85 2.31
C ILE A 106 9.18 4.77 2.37
N THR A 107 9.60 4.38 3.59
CA THR A 107 10.69 3.39 3.77
C THR A 107 10.23 1.97 3.40
N ASP A 108 9.03 1.59 3.84
CA ASP A 108 8.53 0.23 3.68
C ASP A 108 7.85 0.01 2.31
N TYR A 109 7.37 1.10 1.66
CA TYR A 109 6.54 1.05 0.45
C TYR A 109 6.92 2.11 -0.59
N ASP A 110 8.21 2.23 -0.90
CA ASP A 110 8.83 3.29 -1.73
C ASP A 110 8.17 3.51 -3.10
N ARG A 111 7.58 2.46 -3.68
CA ARG A 111 6.93 2.47 -5.00
C ARG A 111 5.42 2.60 -4.96
N ALA A 112 4.83 2.68 -3.77
CA ALA A 112 3.39 2.83 -3.65
C ALA A 112 2.94 4.25 -4.03
N PRO A 113 1.80 4.42 -4.72
CA PRO A 113 1.25 5.75 -5.03
C PRO A 113 1.07 6.64 -3.79
N ALA A 114 0.81 6.04 -2.63
CA ALA A 114 0.64 6.75 -1.36
C ALA A 114 1.89 7.51 -0.89
N THR A 115 3.09 7.19 -1.42
CA THR A 115 4.32 7.90 -1.07
C THR A 115 4.31 9.37 -1.48
N GLU A 116 3.54 9.73 -2.52
CA GLU A 116 3.32 11.12 -2.90
C GLU A 116 2.73 11.93 -1.73
N GLU A 117 1.66 11.43 -1.12
CA GLU A 117 1.01 12.09 0.01
C GLU A 117 1.86 11.99 1.28
N ALA A 118 2.55 10.88 1.49
CA ALA A 118 3.49 10.76 2.61
C ALA A 118 4.56 11.84 2.58
N LEU A 119 5.17 12.11 1.42
CA LEU A 119 6.15 13.19 1.23
C LEU A 119 5.54 14.58 1.49
N TYR A 120 4.31 14.79 1.04
CA TYR A 120 3.59 16.05 1.33
C TYR A 120 3.33 16.24 2.84
N ILE A 121 2.90 15.18 3.54
CA ILE A 121 2.70 15.21 5.00
C ILE A 121 4.02 15.47 5.71
N LEU A 122 5.14 14.85 5.29
CA LEU A 122 6.47 15.13 5.82
C LEU A 122 6.85 16.59 5.65
N TYR A 123 6.74 17.11 4.44
CA TYR A 123 7.03 18.51 4.11
C TYR A 123 6.28 19.45 5.05
N LYS A 124 4.95 19.30 5.14
CA LYS A 124 4.11 20.17 5.95
C LYS A 124 4.31 19.97 7.46
N SER A 125 4.57 18.76 7.91
CA SER A 125 4.84 18.47 9.32
C SER A 125 6.17 19.09 9.78
N TYR A 126 7.24 18.96 8.97
CA TYR A 126 8.52 19.59 9.26
C TYR A 126 8.44 21.13 9.22
N GLU A 127 7.64 21.69 8.32
CA GLU A 127 7.35 23.14 8.29
C GLU A 127 6.70 23.58 9.60
N ALA A 128 5.68 22.86 10.09
CA ALA A 128 4.99 23.15 11.34
C ALA A 128 5.89 22.98 12.60
N LEU A 129 6.86 22.05 12.53
CA LEU A 129 7.87 21.84 13.57
C LEU A 129 9.05 22.83 13.50
N ASN A 130 9.04 23.76 12.54
CA ASN A 130 10.14 24.71 12.26
C ASN A 130 11.48 24.04 11.89
N MET A 131 11.43 22.81 11.32
CA MET A 131 12.57 22.03 10.84
C MET A 131 12.80 22.34 9.35
N LYS A 132 13.31 23.53 9.04
CA LYS A 132 13.37 24.06 7.67
C LYS A 132 14.18 23.20 6.69
N ASP A 133 15.31 22.65 7.13
CA ASP A 133 16.16 21.83 6.25
C ASP A 133 15.44 20.53 5.84
N LEU A 134 14.83 19.83 6.81
CA LEU A 134 14.08 18.60 6.54
C LEU A 134 12.81 18.88 5.72
N SER A 135 12.15 20.02 5.94
CA SER A 135 11.02 20.46 5.13
C SER A 135 11.43 20.68 3.67
N ASN A 136 12.53 21.39 3.43
CA ASN A 136 13.06 21.64 2.09
C ASN A 136 13.48 20.36 1.39
N ASP A 137 14.10 19.42 2.10
CA ASP A 137 14.48 18.12 1.55
C ASP A 137 13.25 17.29 1.16
N ALA A 138 12.24 17.20 2.02
CA ALA A 138 10.99 16.50 1.71
C ALA A 138 10.29 17.12 0.48
N LEU A 139 10.24 18.45 0.39
CA LEU A 139 9.68 19.16 -0.76
C LEU A 139 10.47 18.89 -2.04
N ARG A 140 11.81 18.86 -1.95
CA ARG A 140 12.70 18.55 -3.09
C ARG A 140 12.45 17.14 -3.59
N VAL A 141 12.38 16.15 -2.71
CA VAL A 141 12.12 14.75 -3.05
C VAL A 141 10.73 14.59 -3.67
N LEU A 142 9.71 15.26 -3.12
CA LEU A 142 8.36 15.26 -3.68
C LEU A 142 8.34 15.77 -5.13
N LYS A 143 8.99 16.90 -5.41
CA LYS A 143 9.04 17.48 -6.75
C LYS A 143 9.82 16.64 -7.75
N LEU A 144 10.88 15.95 -7.29
CA LEU A 144 11.69 15.07 -8.14
C LEU A 144 10.95 13.79 -8.53
N ASN A 145 10.28 13.16 -7.55
CA ASN A 145 9.61 11.89 -7.79
C ASN A 145 8.23 12.06 -8.41
N PHE A 146 7.57 13.18 -8.16
CA PHE A 146 6.21 13.47 -8.63
C PHE A 146 6.14 14.85 -9.30
N PRO A 147 6.81 15.04 -10.46
CA PRO A 147 6.90 16.35 -11.12
C PRO A 147 5.55 16.89 -11.60
N ASN A 148 4.59 16.02 -11.87
CA ASN A 148 3.23 16.37 -12.32
C ASN A 148 2.21 16.39 -11.17
N SER A 149 2.65 16.35 -9.92
CA SER A 149 1.78 16.33 -8.76
C SER A 149 1.08 17.67 -8.52
N ASN A 150 -0.22 17.62 -8.33
CA ASN A 150 -1.02 18.77 -7.91
C ASN A 150 -1.20 18.85 -6.38
N ILE A 151 -0.57 17.95 -5.62
CA ILE A 151 -0.79 17.84 -4.18
C ILE A 151 -0.37 19.11 -3.42
N LEU A 152 0.63 19.83 -3.92
CA LEU A 152 1.07 21.11 -3.34
C LEU A 152 0.00 22.20 -3.43
N VAL A 153 -0.90 22.11 -4.42
CA VAL A 153 -2.00 23.08 -4.64
C VAL A 153 -3.29 22.58 -3.98
N THR A 154 -3.61 21.30 -4.17
CA THR A 154 -4.89 20.71 -3.72
C THR A 154 -4.86 20.17 -2.30
N GLY A 155 -3.67 19.85 -1.79
CA GLY A 155 -3.48 19.16 -0.52
C GLY A 155 -3.94 17.69 -0.55
N LYS A 156 -4.31 17.18 -1.74
CA LYS A 156 -4.80 15.81 -1.96
C LYS A 156 -4.08 15.16 -3.12
N ARG A 157 -3.89 13.86 -3.05
CA ARG A 157 -3.39 13.03 -4.15
C ARG A 157 -4.46 12.91 -5.24
N ALA A 158 -4.06 12.92 -6.51
CA ALA A 158 -4.99 12.93 -7.65
C ALA A 158 -5.85 11.67 -7.76
N ASP A 159 -5.35 10.51 -7.30
CA ASP A 159 -6.05 9.22 -7.28
C ASP A 159 -6.86 8.98 -6.00
N ALA A 160 -6.75 9.86 -5.01
CA ALA A 160 -7.57 9.85 -3.79
C ALA A 160 -9.01 10.36 -4.03
N ASP A 161 -9.40 10.62 -5.25
CA ASP A 161 -10.77 11.03 -5.59
C ASP A 161 -11.71 9.83 -5.43
N GLU A 162 -12.65 9.90 -4.49
CA GLU A 162 -13.56 8.84 -4.06
C GLU A 162 -14.43 8.26 -5.19
N ASN A 163 -14.45 8.89 -6.37
CA ASN A 163 -15.26 8.49 -7.52
C ASN A 163 -14.49 7.74 -8.61
N LYS A 164 -13.18 7.55 -8.49
CA LYS A 164 -12.48 6.68 -9.45
C LYS A 164 -12.74 5.22 -9.11
N PRO A 165 -13.14 4.40 -10.11
CA PRO A 165 -13.25 2.96 -9.87
C PRO A 165 -11.90 2.47 -9.35
N SER A 166 -11.93 1.94 -8.13
CA SER A 166 -10.74 1.35 -7.53
C SER A 166 -10.25 0.26 -8.49
N TRP A 167 -8.95 0.23 -8.80
CA TRP A 167 -8.34 -0.77 -9.70
C TRP A 167 -8.67 -2.22 -9.30
N TRP A 168 -9.13 -2.50 -8.06
CA TRP A 168 -9.68 -3.80 -7.64
C TRP A 168 -11.02 -4.15 -8.33
N GLN A 169 -11.70 -3.21 -8.96
CA GLN A 169 -12.90 -3.50 -9.76
C GLN A 169 -12.57 -4.28 -11.04
N ILE A 170 -11.31 -4.31 -11.44
CA ILE A 170 -10.81 -5.12 -12.55
C ILE A 170 -10.97 -6.64 -12.27
N TRP A 171 -11.00 -7.03 -10.99
CA TRP A 171 -11.16 -8.40 -10.54
C TRP A 171 -12.61 -8.91 -10.50
N ARG A 172 -13.55 -8.11 -10.93
CA ARG A 172 -14.99 -8.39 -10.87
C ARG A 172 -15.55 -9.11 -12.10
N LYS A 173 -14.70 -9.51 -13.05
CA LYS A 173 -15.13 -10.28 -14.21
C LYS A 173 -14.90 -11.77 -14.04
#